data_04dca4f1a66ad90b6df0159973344e2c
#
_entry.id   04dca4f1a66ad90b6df0159973344e2c
#
_cell.length_a   1.000
_cell.length_b   1.000
_cell.length_c   1.000
_cell.angle_alpha   90.00
_cell.angle_beta   90.00
_cell.angle_gamma   90.00
#
_symmetry.space_group_name_H-M   'P 1'
#
loop_
_entity.id
_entity.type
_entity.pdbx_description
1 polymer ?
#
loop_
_entity_poly.entity_id
_entity_poly.type
_entity_poly.pdbx_seq_one_letter_code
_entity_poly.pdbx_strand_id
1 'polypeptide(L)'
;MKASKAALRIVLVALLLAAAWYGYGLYKKSKIKPLAFNTVAAEVGELRAAVSASGTLSPLVSVNVGAQVSGRIMELFADYNSEVEVGQLLAKIDPSVYEAAVQQNEARSASSAAQYREAQANATLKRKQVERIRELAARELIAPADLDTAEAELSVAEARVSAARASQQEARAALAQARSNLDFTDIYSPVSGVVLSREVDVGQSVSANFETPTLFQIAENLRTMQVNSSVAEADIGQLRRGMKARFTVDAWPDRYFEGVIREIRLLPEEVSNVVTYDAVVDVPNNDRTLLPGMTATIDFILEERASALMIPNAALRFHPPESLHCEHSIVPTHGRAGGSRASTSARTKDAAKPVDDTAEAPSDIDASKDSATAGSTTEDGDALPANKATSQATAPPRPPVRSVERIIWVQREGGPTCLPVELGITDGSRTEVLSGDIEAGDAVITGVQSGEGSGSSRPRGMRVL
;
A
#
# COMPACT_ATOMS: atom_id res chain seq x y z
N MET A 1 -44.96 74.10 -65.66
CA MET A 1 -43.59 73.99 -65.11
C MET A 1 -43.49 73.54 -63.65
N LYS A 2 -44.53 73.01 -62.97
CA LYS A 2 -44.43 72.49 -61.54
C LYS A 2 -44.28 70.96 -61.42
N ALA A 3 -44.63 70.16 -62.47
CA ALA A 3 -44.55 68.68 -62.38
C ALA A 3 -43.12 68.14 -62.62
N SER A 4 -42.24 68.81 -63.31
CA SER A 4 -40.86 68.34 -63.58
C SER A 4 -39.95 68.45 -62.37
N LYS A 5 -40.19 69.39 -61.40
CA LYS A 5 -39.39 69.54 -60.18
C LYS A 5 -39.73 68.48 -59.13
N ALA A 6 -40.98 67.96 -59.15
CA ALA A 6 -41.39 66.88 -58.23
C ALA A 6 -40.78 65.53 -58.70
N ALA A 7 -40.77 65.21 -59.99
CA ALA A 7 -40.16 64.01 -60.52
C ALA A 7 -38.65 63.99 -60.28
N LEU A 8 -37.94 65.13 -60.45
CA LEU A 8 -36.51 65.18 -60.09
C LEU A 8 -36.18 64.97 -58.65
N ARG A 9 -37.04 65.45 -57.72
CA ARG A 9 -36.87 65.21 -56.30
C ARG A 9 -37.10 63.72 -55.88
N ILE A 10 -38.07 63.05 -56.53
CA ILE A 10 -38.33 61.61 -56.29
C ILE A 10 -37.15 60.75 -56.76
N VAL A 11 -36.60 61.07 -57.92
CA VAL A 11 -35.40 60.38 -58.46
C VAL A 11 -34.17 60.59 -57.54
N LEU A 12 -34.00 61.83 -57.05
CA LEU A 12 -32.89 62.14 -56.15
C LEU A 12 -33.02 61.41 -54.77
N VAL A 13 -34.25 61.32 -54.22
CA VAL A 13 -34.51 60.55 -53.01
C VAL A 13 -34.29 59.05 -53.21
N ALA A 14 -34.73 58.49 -54.35
CA ALA A 14 -34.53 57.11 -54.71
C ALA A 14 -33.01 56.77 -54.84
N LEU A 15 -32.24 57.71 -55.46
CA LEU A 15 -30.77 57.54 -55.58
C LEU A 15 -30.07 57.62 -54.25
N LEU A 16 -30.49 58.47 -53.34
CA LEU A 16 -29.99 58.54 -51.95
C LEU A 16 -30.30 57.28 -51.13
N LEU A 17 -31.53 56.74 -51.30
CA LEU A 17 -31.91 55.48 -50.63
C LEU A 17 -31.12 54.30 -51.21
N ALA A 18 -30.88 54.22 -52.51
CA ALA A 18 -30.06 53.20 -53.14
C ALA A 18 -28.58 53.30 -52.70
N ALA A 19 -28.04 54.51 -52.57
CA ALA A 19 -26.68 54.73 -52.06
C ALA A 19 -26.56 54.41 -50.61
N ALA A 20 -27.57 54.71 -49.78
CA ALA A 20 -27.62 54.34 -48.36
C ALA A 20 -27.71 52.84 -48.21
N TRP A 21 -28.52 52.15 -49.01
CA TRP A 21 -28.65 50.72 -48.97
C TRP A 21 -27.37 49.98 -49.40
N TYR A 22 -26.72 50.53 -50.49
CA TYR A 22 -25.42 50.01 -50.94
C TYR A 22 -24.31 50.25 -49.87
N GLY A 23 -24.26 51.46 -49.32
CA GLY A 23 -23.34 51.82 -48.27
C GLY A 23 -23.57 50.98 -46.95
N TYR A 24 -24.83 50.68 -46.61
CA TYR A 24 -25.17 49.78 -45.50
C TYR A 24 -24.72 48.34 -45.81
N GLY A 25 -24.85 47.87 -47.04
CA GLY A 25 -24.37 46.57 -47.48
C GLY A 25 -22.85 46.43 -47.37
N LEU A 26 -22.10 47.45 -47.78
CA LEU A 26 -20.64 47.50 -47.64
C LEU A 26 -20.20 47.61 -46.16
N TYR A 27 -20.93 48.42 -45.35
CA TYR A 27 -20.66 48.55 -43.90
C TYR A 27 -20.91 47.26 -43.17
N LYS A 28 -21.92 46.44 -43.54
CA LYS A 28 -22.20 45.13 -42.96
C LYS A 28 -21.15 44.11 -43.32
N LYS A 29 -20.60 44.12 -44.56
CA LYS A 29 -19.48 43.27 -45.00
C LYS A 29 -18.16 43.60 -44.26
N SER A 30 -17.93 44.88 -43.93
CA SER A 30 -16.70 45.33 -43.27
C SER A 30 -16.65 44.98 -41.76
N LYS A 31 -17.75 44.52 -41.15
CA LYS A 31 -17.81 44.18 -39.71
C LYS A 31 -17.47 42.72 -39.40
N ILE A 32 -17.21 41.87 -40.39
CA ILE A 32 -16.72 40.49 -40.13
C ILE A 32 -15.23 40.62 -39.78
N LYS A 33 -14.93 40.80 -38.52
CA LYS A 33 -13.56 40.71 -38.00
C LYS A 33 -13.08 39.29 -38.27
N PRO A 34 -11.91 39.09 -38.87
CA PRO A 34 -11.32 37.78 -39.00
C PRO A 34 -11.14 37.19 -37.58
N LEU A 35 -11.65 36.00 -37.39
CA LEU A 35 -11.43 35.26 -36.15
C LEU A 35 -9.93 34.97 -36.01
N ALA A 36 -9.32 35.52 -34.98
CA ALA A 36 -7.94 35.17 -34.63
C ALA A 36 -7.96 33.98 -33.72
N PHE A 37 -7.11 33.00 -34.00
CA PHE A 37 -7.00 31.77 -33.22
C PHE A 37 -5.71 31.75 -32.42
N ASN A 38 -5.75 31.19 -31.24
CA ASN A 38 -4.55 30.83 -30.52
C ASN A 38 -4.07 29.49 -31.04
N THR A 39 -2.85 29.46 -31.55
CA THR A 39 -2.24 28.28 -32.15
C THR A 39 -0.99 27.86 -31.34
N VAL A 40 -0.72 26.57 -31.29
CA VAL A 40 0.49 25.98 -30.72
C VAL A 40 1.03 25.03 -31.79
N ALA A 41 2.32 25.06 -32.02
CA ALA A 41 2.95 24.16 -33.00
C ALA A 41 2.92 22.72 -32.50
N ALA A 42 2.68 21.78 -33.42
CA ALA A 42 2.90 20.36 -33.15
C ALA A 42 4.41 20.09 -33.08
N GLU A 43 4.85 19.44 -32.03
CA GLU A 43 6.27 19.18 -31.78
C GLU A 43 6.55 17.68 -31.73
N VAL A 44 7.74 17.29 -32.18
CA VAL A 44 8.24 15.92 -32.00
C VAL A 44 9.15 15.87 -30.76
N GLY A 45 8.85 14.99 -29.86
CA GLY A 45 9.63 14.86 -28.61
C GLY A 45 9.34 13.57 -27.87
N GLU A 46 9.93 13.46 -26.72
CA GLU A 46 9.69 12.34 -25.81
C GLU A 46 8.35 12.53 -25.08
N LEU A 47 7.53 11.49 -25.11
CA LEU A 47 6.24 11.45 -24.41
C LEU A 47 6.16 10.23 -23.49
N ARG A 48 5.76 10.46 -22.26
CA ARG A 48 5.61 9.42 -21.25
C ARG A 48 4.21 9.46 -20.69
N ALA A 49 3.52 8.34 -20.81
CA ALA A 49 2.30 8.13 -20.06
C ALA A 49 2.68 7.58 -18.68
N ALA A 50 2.32 8.29 -17.64
CA ALA A 50 2.64 7.91 -16.26
C ALA A 50 1.43 8.07 -15.34
N VAL A 51 1.39 7.26 -14.30
CA VAL A 51 0.49 7.43 -13.16
C VAL A 51 1.30 8.00 -12.01
N SER A 52 0.86 9.13 -11.48
CA SER A 52 1.54 9.78 -10.35
C SER A 52 0.89 9.36 -9.03
N ALA A 53 1.72 9.09 -8.03
CA ALA A 53 1.30 8.78 -6.68
C ALA A 53 2.26 9.41 -5.66
N SER A 54 1.79 9.60 -4.44
CA SER A 54 2.65 9.98 -3.32
C SER A 54 2.99 8.75 -2.49
N GLY A 55 4.15 8.78 -1.84
CA GLY A 55 4.60 7.69 -1.00
C GLY A 55 5.62 8.13 0.04
N THR A 56 5.98 7.20 0.91
CA THR A 56 7.00 7.41 1.95
C THR A 56 8.14 6.42 1.79
N LEU A 57 9.36 6.89 2.00
CA LEU A 57 10.54 6.04 2.02
C LEU A 57 10.63 5.29 3.35
N SER A 58 10.91 4.01 3.26
CA SER A 58 11.18 3.15 4.42
C SER A 58 12.34 2.20 4.12
N PRO A 59 13.06 1.73 5.14
CA PRO A 59 14.03 0.66 4.94
C PRO A 59 13.31 -0.62 4.51
N LEU A 60 14.02 -1.51 3.82
CA LEU A 60 13.46 -2.78 3.39
C LEU A 60 13.06 -3.65 4.60
N VAL A 61 13.91 -3.68 5.62
CA VAL A 61 13.67 -4.40 6.88
C VAL A 61 13.93 -3.45 8.04
N SER A 62 12.93 -3.28 8.89
CA SER A 62 13.05 -2.60 10.18
C SER A 62 12.49 -3.48 11.28
N VAL A 63 13.19 -3.52 12.40
CA VAL A 63 12.83 -4.32 13.57
C VAL A 63 12.62 -3.41 14.76
N ASN A 64 11.47 -3.56 15.42
CA ASN A 64 11.16 -2.89 16.67
C ASN A 64 11.63 -3.76 17.82
N VAL A 65 12.57 -3.25 18.61
CA VAL A 65 13.08 -3.91 19.82
C VAL A 65 12.34 -3.34 21.02
N GLY A 66 11.65 -4.22 21.75
CA GLY A 66 10.85 -3.85 22.89
C GLY A 66 11.29 -4.55 24.19
N ALA A 67 10.75 -4.12 25.34
CA ALA A 67 10.98 -4.76 26.61
C ALA A 67 10.01 -5.94 26.81
N GLN A 68 10.54 -7.09 27.27
CA GLN A 68 9.74 -8.26 27.65
C GLN A 68 9.42 -8.29 29.16
N VAL A 69 10.14 -7.48 29.94
CA VAL A 69 9.96 -7.36 31.40
C VAL A 69 9.80 -5.90 31.78
N SER A 70 9.09 -5.64 32.86
CA SER A 70 8.83 -4.31 33.36
C SER A 70 9.93 -3.86 34.32
N GLY A 71 10.33 -2.58 34.25
CA GLY A 71 11.33 -2.06 35.18
C GLY A 71 11.77 -0.67 34.78
N ARG A 72 12.77 -0.14 35.50
CA ARG A 72 13.37 1.15 35.17
C ARG A 72 14.62 0.94 34.32
N ILE A 73 14.78 1.72 33.27
CA ILE A 73 16.02 1.73 32.47
C ILE A 73 17.15 2.28 33.31
N MET A 74 18.20 1.49 33.50
CA MET A 74 19.41 1.91 34.22
C MET A 74 20.42 2.54 33.30
N GLU A 75 20.70 1.90 32.18
CA GLU A 75 21.76 2.29 31.26
C GLU A 75 21.31 2.09 29.83
N LEU A 76 21.81 2.95 28.94
CA LEU A 76 21.65 2.88 27.49
C LEU A 76 23.03 2.80 26.84
N PHE A 77 23.21 1.85 25.92
CA PHE A 77 24.47 1.61 25.21
C PHE A 77 24.39 1.95 23.74
N ALA A 78 23.19 2.22 23.21
CA ALA A 78 22.97 2.65 21.85
C ALA A 78 22.13 3.94 21.83
N ASP A 79 22.43 4.81 20.88
CA ASP A 79 21.75 6.09 20.66
C ASP A 79 21.31 6.20 19.19
N TYR A 80 20.61 7.28 18.83
CA TYR A 80 20.21 7.58 17.46
C TYR A 80 21.41 7.46 16.49
N ASN A 81 21.17 6.87 15.33
CA ASN A 81 22.15 6.66 14.26
C ASN A 81 23.37 5.79 14.63
N SER A 82 23.36 5.12 15.79
CA SER A 82 24.41 4.17 16.16
C SER A 82 24.34 2.93 15.28
N GLU A 83 25.48 2.49 14.77
CA GLU A 83 25.60 1.17 14.13
C GLU A 83 25.67 0.10 15.22
N VAL A 84 24.88 -0.95 15.10
CA VAL A 84 24.77 -2.04 16.08
C VAL A 84 24.91 -3.40 15.39
N GLU A 85 25.47 -4.35 16.12
CA GLU A 85 25.62 -5.74 15.68
C GLU A 85 24.59 -6.67 16.33
N VAL A 86 24.38 -7.84 15.73
CA VAL A 86 23.52 -8.88 16.33
C VAL A 86 24.06 -9.29 17.69
N GLY A 87 23.21 -9.30 18.72
CA GLY A 87 23.59 -9.64 20.10
C GLY A 87 24.30 -8.51 20.85
N GLN A 88 24.43 -7.31 20.28
CA GLN A 88 24.95 -6.16 21.01
C GLN A 88 23.93 -5.68 22.04
N LEU A 89 24.41 -5.39 23.26
CA LEU A 89 23.59 -4.82 24.34
C LEU A 89 23.18 -3.38 23.97
N LEU A 90 21.89 -3.11 24.00
CA LEU A 90 21.29 -1.80 23.68
C LEU A 90 20.88 -1.04 24.93
N ALA A 91 20.28 -1.73 25.87
CA ALA A 91 19.79 -1.13 27.11
C ALA A 91 19.79 -2.17 28.25
N LYS A 92 19.81 -1.66 29.46
CA LYS A 92 19.73 -2.46 30.67
C LYS A 92 18.61 -1.97 31.57
N ILE A 93 17.69 -2.88 31.93
CA ILE A 93 16.64 -2.65 32.90
C ILE A 93 17.21 -3.00 34.29
N ASP A 94 16.71 -2.38 35.37
CA ASP A 94 17.10 -2.65 36.75
C ASP A 94 16.89 -4.13 37.07
N PRO A 95 17.95 -4.94 37.28
CA PRO A 95 17.86 -6.37 37.49
C PRO A 95 17.54 -6.74 38.95
N SER A 96 17.57 -5.79 39.89
CA SER A 96 17.57 -6.06 41.33
C SER A 96 16.41 -6.97 41.79
N VAL A 97 15.20 -6.74 41.28
CA VAL A 97 14.01 -7.53 41.61
C VAL A 97 14.11 -8.94 41.03
N TYR A 98 14.64 -9.06 39.83
CA TYR A 98 14.79 -10.33 39.11
C TYR A 98 15.93 -11.16 39.69
N GLU A 99 17.04 -10.55 40.10
CA GLU A 99 18.11 -11.21 40.82
C GLU A 99 17.65 -11.78 42.16
N ALA A 100 16.86 -11.01 42.92
CA ALA A 100 16.26 -11.50 44.17
C ALA A 100 15.31 -12.68 43.92
N ALA A 101 14.51 -12.63 42.84
CA ALA A 101 13.64 -13.74 42.46
C ALA A 101 14.43 -14.99 42.04
N VAL A 102 15.55 -14.84 41.34
CA VAL A 102 16.45 -15.97 41.02
C VAL A 102 17.02 -16.58 42.28
N GLN A 103 17.57 -15.77 43.20
CA GLN A 103 18.10 -16.27 44.50
C GLN A 103 17.06 -17.03 45.32
N GLN A 104 15.82 -16.51 45.37
CA GLN A 104 14.72 -17.19 46.09
C GLN A 104 14.39 -18.55 45.45
N ASN A 105 14.25 -18.60 44.11
CA ASN A 105 13.94 -19.86 43.43
C ASN A 105 15.12 -20.83 43.42
N GLU A 106 16.35 -20.35 43.49
CA GLU A 106 17.54 -21.19 43.65
C GLU A 106 17.56 -21.89 45.01
N ALA A 107 17.27 -21.15 46.09
CA ALA A 107 17.13 -21.72 47.41
C ALA A 107 15.99 -22.76 47.48
N ARG A 108 14.84 -22.48 46.85
CA ARG A 108 13.70 -23.41 46.73
C ARG A 108 14.09 -24.70 45.97
N SER A 109 14.80 -24.57 44.87
CA SER A 109 15.28 -25.69 44.06
C SER A 109 16.29 -26.54 44.84
N ALA A 110 17.19 -25.91 45.58
CA ALA A 110 18.12 -26.62 46.47
C ALA A 110 17.42 -27.41 47.59
N SER A 111 16.39 -26.81 48.22
CA SER A 111 15.58 -27.47 49.24
C SER A 111 14.83 -28.70 48.69
N SER A 112 14.14 -28.53 47.53
CA SER A 112 13.41 -29.66 46.93
C SER A 112 14.35 -30.78 46.45
N ALA A 113 15.56 -30.43 45.99
CA ALA A 113 16.59 -31.40 45.66
C ALA A 113 17.08 -32.19 46.89
N ALA A 114 17.15 -31.54 48.06
CA ALA A 114 17.48 -32.23 49.34
C ALA A 114 16.36 -33.18 49.76
N GLN A 115 15.10 -32.77 49.66
CA GLN A 115 13.93 -33.62 49.97
C GLN A 115 13.86 -34.84 49.03
N TYR A 116 14.17 -34.67 47.75
CA TYR A 116 14.24 -35.79 46.83
C TYR A 116 15.34 -36.80 47.22
N ARG A 117 16.52 -36.32 47.60
CA ARG A 117 17.62 -37.19 48.09
C ARG A 117 17.26 -37.93 49.35
N GLU A 118 16.57 -37.27 50.30
CA GLU A 118 16.05 -37.89 51.52
C GLU A 118 15.06 -39.00 51.18
N ALA A 119 14.04 -38.74 50.37
CA ALA A 119 13.07 -39.73 49.94
C ALA A 119 13.75 -40.95 49.26
N GLN A 120 14.74 -40.65 48.38
CA GLN A 120 15.51 -41.69 47.69
C GLN A 120 16.33 -42.58 48.66
N ALA A 121 16.96 -41.98 49.70
CA ALA A 121 17.70 -42.68 50.69
C ALA A 121 16.77 -43.59 51.53
N ASN A 122 15.58 -43.07 51.91
CA ASN A 122 14.58 -43.85 52.61
C ASN A 122 14.04 -45.03 51.77
N ALA A 123 13.71 -44.84 50.53
CA ALA A 123 13.30 -45.91 49.62
C ALA A 123 14.40 -46.98 49.45
N THR A 124 15.67 -46.53 49.36
CA THR A 124 16.83 -47.43 49.28
C THR A 124 16.96 -48.27 50.54
N LEU A 125 16.74 -47.67 51.75
CA LEU A 125 16.72 -48.38 53.00
C LEU A 125 15.60 -49.45 53.05
N LYS A 126 14.37 -49.05 52.67
CA LYS A 126 13.22 -49.94 52.60
C LYS A 126 13.42 -51.08 51.60
N ARG A 127 14.01 -50.82 50.48
CA ARG A 127 14.34 -51.85 49.47
C ARG A 127 15.30 -52.89 50.02
N LYS A 128 16.35 -52.49 50.75
CA LYS A 128 17.27 -53.42 51.42
C LYS A 128 16.61 -54.20 52.54
N GLN A 129 15.62 -53.59 53.18
CA GLN A 129 14.85 -54.30 54.28
C GLN A 129 13.95 -55.37 53.64
N VAL A 130 13.21 -55.08 52.56
CA VAL A 130 12.38 -56.05 51.83
C VAL A 130 13.24 -57.19 51.27
N GLU A 131 14.40 -56.91 50.74
CA GLU A 131 15.32 -57.95 50.23
C GLU A 131 15.72 -58.94 51.35
N ARG A 132 16.12 -58.43 52.47
CA ARG A 132 16.45 -59.29 53.65
C ARG A 132 15.24 -60.10 54.12
N ILE A 133 14.04 -59.48 54.26
CA ILE A 133 12.81 -60.12 54.68
C ILE A 133 12.41 -61.22 53.67
N ARG A 134 12.57 -60.97 52.41
CA ARG A 134 12.30 -61.91 51.28
C ARG A 134 13.22 -63.15 51.38
N GLU A 135 14.51 -62.96 51.71
CA GLU A 135 15.45 -64.05 51.89
C GLU A 135 15.06 -64.94 53.18
N LEU A 136 14.56 -64.30 54.26
CA LEU A 136 14.11 -65.02 55.43
C LEU A 136 12.77 -65.75 55.16
N ALA A 137 11.86 -65.15 54.39
CA ALA A 137 10.60 -65.78 54.03
C ALA A 137 10.82 -67.00 53.13
N ALA A 138 11.80 -66.92 52.21
CA ALA A 138 12.19 -68.07 51.36
C ALA A 138 12.75 -69.27 52.16
N ARG A 139 13.18 -69.02 53.42
CA ARG A 139 13.63 -70.04 54.38
C ARG A 139 12.56 -70.44 55.42
N GLU A 140 11.31 -69.94 55.22
CA GLU A 140 10.18 -70.19 56.12
C GLU A 140 10.42 -69.71 57.56
N LEU A 141 11.30 -68.73 57.81
CA LEU A 141 11.68 -68.22 59.14
C LEU A 141 10.82 -67.05 59.64
N ILE A 142 9.91 -66.55 58.82
CA ILE A 142 9.01 -65.41 59.17
C ILE A 142 7.59 -65.63 58.59
N ALA A 143 6.59 -64.92 59.15
CA ALA A 143 5.21 -65.00 58.72
C ALA A 143 5.05 -64.30 57.32
N PRO A 144 4.21 -64.81 56.40
CA PRO A 144 3.93 -64.17 55.11
C PRO A 144 3.43 -62.72 55.28
N ALA A 145 2.66 -62.42 56.32
CA ALA A 145 2.16 -61.07 56.58
C ALA A 145 3.26 -60.03 56.85
N ASP A 146 4.42 -60.45 57.31
CA ASP A 146 5.58 -59.58 57.57
C ASP A 146 6.21 -59.14 56.20
N LEU A 147 6.22 -60.05 55.24
CA LEU A 147 6.70 -59.74 53.87
C LEU A 147 5.74 -58.78 53.21
N ASP A 148 4.43 -59.03 53.19
CA ASP A 148 3.41 -58.16 52.63
C ASP A 148 3.50 -56.73 53.23
N THR A 149 3.69 -56.62 54.54
CA THR A 149 3.87 -55.33 55.21
C THR A 149 5.12 -54.59 54.71
N ALA A 150 6.24 -55.28 54.60
CA ALA A 150 7.49 -54.69 54.17
C ALA A 150 7.40 -54.25 52.70
N GLU A 151 6.73 -55.01 51.80
CA GLU A 151 6.50 -54.66 50.43
C GLU A 151 5.56 -53.42 50.27
N ALA A 152 4.51 -53.37 51.11
CA ALA A 152 3.63 -52.20 51.19
C ALA A 152 4.40 -50.92 51.59
N GLU A 153 5.27 -51.05 52.67
CA GLU A 153 6.12 -49.93 53.12
C GLU A 153 7.10 -49.44 52.00
N LEU A 154 7.68 -50.39 51.24
CA LEU A 154 8.53 -50.05 50.11
C LEU A 154 7.75 -49.31 49.06
N SER A 155 6.56 -49.74 48.66
CA SER A 155 5.68 -49.11 47.70
C SER A 155 5.35 -47.69 48.14
N VAL A 156 5.04 -47.45 49.38
CA VAL A 156 4.82 -46.08 49.93
C VAL A 156 6.07 -45.23 49.84
N ALA A 157 7.25 -45.80 50.14
CA ALA A 157 8.52 -45.05 50.00
C ALA A 157 8.84 -44.69 48.57
N GLU A 158 8.59 -45.59 47.62
CA GLU A 158 8.76 -45.34 46.17
C GLU A 158 7.76 -44.27 45.63
N ALA A 159 6.52 -44.30 46.11
CA ALA A 159 5.54 -43.25 45.82
C ALA A 159 6.01 -41.88 46.33
N ARG A 160 6.63 -41.81 47.50
CA ARG A 160 7.22 -40.59 48.07
C ARG A 160 8.39 -40.07 47.21
N VAL A 161 9.23 -40.98 46.70
CA VAL A 161 10.31 -40.59 45.73
C VAL A 161 9.72 -39.94 44.50
N SER A 162 8.66 -40.53 43.96
CA SER A 162 7.97 -39.97 42.75
C SER A 162 7.38 -38.57 43.04
N ALA A 163 6.73 -38.40 44.20
CA ALA A 163 6.21 -37.11 44.64
C ALA A 163 7.32 -36.05 44.83
N ALA A 164 8.42 -36.42 45.50
CA ALA A 164 9.56 -35.54 45.74
C ALA A 164 10.27 -35.19 44.43
N ARG A 165 10.34 -36.12 43.45
CA ARG A 165 10.88 -35.87 42.12
C ARG A 165 10.02 -34.86 41.36
N ALA A 166 8.70 -34.98 41.40
CA ALA A 166 7.79 -34.03 40.77
C ALA A 166 7.95 -32.62 41.36
N SER A 167 8.02 -32.50 42.69
CA SER A 167 8.27 -31.21 43.35
C SER A 167 9.63 -30.60 43.01
N GLN A 168 10.67 -31.42 42.83
CA GLN A 168 11.97 -30.96 42.39
C GLN A 168 11.91 -30.44 40.94
N GLN A 169 11.17 -31.10 40.05
CA GLN A 169 11.00 -30.64 38.66
C GLN A 169 10.25 -29.30 38.60
N GLU A 170 9.21 -29.16 39.42
CA GLU A 170 8.49 -27.89 39.56
C GLU A 170 9.40 -26.74 39.99
N ALA A 171 10.19 -26.96 41.06
CA ALA A 171 11.11 -25.96 41.56
C ALA A 171 12.23 -25.60 40.58
N ARG A 172 12.70 -26.57 39.78
CA ARG A 172 13.66 -26.32 38.67
C ARG A 172 13.04 -25.50 37.53
N ALA A 173 11.80 -25.78 37.17
CA ALA A 173 11.09 -25.01 36.15
C ALA A 173 10.88 -23.56 36.60
N ALA A 174 10.50 -23.35 37.89
CA ALA A 174 10.36 -22.00 38.44
C ALA A 174 11.70 -21.24 38.49
N LEU A 175 12.81 -21.92 38.77
CA LEU A 175 14.15 -21.30 38.69
C LEU A 175 14.53 -20.94 37.27
N ALA A 176 14.25 -21.80 36.29
CA ALA A 176 14.52 -21.54 34.89
C ALA A 176 13.74 -20.30 34.41
N GLN A 177 12.46 -20.19 34.75
CA GLN A 177 11.64 -19.02 34.46
C GLN A 177 12.20 -17.75 35.09
N ALA A 178 12.63 -17.78 36.35
CA ALA A 178 13.22 -16.63 37.03
C ALA A 178 14.51 -16.17 36.34
N ARG A 179 15.35 -17.12 35.88
CA ARG A 179 16.57 -16.81 35.12
C ARG A 179 16.26 -16.18 33.75
N SER A 180 15.31 -16.75 33.02
CA SER A 180 14.89 -16.13 31.74
C SER A 180 14.38 -14.69 31.94
N ASN A 181 13.61 -14.43 32.99
CA ASN A 181 13.15 -13.08 33.30
C ASN A 181 14.32 -12.12 33.64
N LEU A 182 15.37 -12.63 34.28
CA LEU A 182 16.60 -11.89 34.56
C LEU A 182 17.34 -11.61 33.25
N ASP A 183 17.48 -12.59 32.35
CA ASP A 183 18.12 -12.43 31.05
C ASP A 183 17.40 -11.40 30.20
N PHE A 184 16.07 -11.28 30.32
CA PHE A 184 15.27 -10.26 29.61
C PHE A 184 15.45 -8.83 30.14
N THR A 185 16.17 -8.64 31.26
CA THR A 185 16.55 -7.30 31.72
C THR A 185 17.64 -6.68 30.85
N ASP A 186 18.47 -7.49 30.21
CA ASP A 186 19.48 -7.07 29.24
C ASP A 186 18.86 -7.14 27.83
N ILE A 187 18.71 -5.97 27.18
CA ILE A 187 18.04 -5.84 25.89
C ILE A 187 19.09 -5.83 24.78
N TYR A 188 19.03 -6.84 23.94
CA TYR A 188 19.98 -7.04 22.84
C TYR A 188 19.37 -6.74 21.48
N SER A 189 20.22 -6.37 20.52
CA SER A 189 19.82 -6.22 19.12
C SER A 189 19.61 -7.60 18.46
N PRO A 190 18.46 -7.87 17.86
CA PRO A 190 18.23 -9.10 17.11
C PRO A 190 18.83 -9.10 15.71
N VAL A 191 19.21 -7.91 15.18
CA VAL A 191 19.75 -7.69 13.84
C VAL A 191 20.95 -6.75 13.89
N SER A 192 21.81 -6.85 12.89
CA SER A 192 22.83 -5.81 12.64
C SER A 192 22.22 -4.68 11.83
N GLY A 193 22.58 -3.44 12.12
CA GLY A 193 22.01 -2.32 11.39
C GLY A 193 22.26 -0.98 12.05
N VAL A 194 21.38 -0.02 11.79
CA VAL A 194 21.43 1.34 12.31
C VAL A 194 20.17 1.62 13.12
N VAL A 195 20.35 2.19 14.31
CA VAL A 195 19.24 2.64 15.17
C VAL A 195 18.58 3.87 14.53
N LEU A 196 17.31 3.73 14.15
CA LEU A 196 16.51 4.82 13.58
C LEU A 196 15.89 5.71 14.66
N SER A 197 15.31 5.07 15.69
CA SER A 197 14.69 5.77 16.81
C SER A 197 15.00 5.10 18.14
N ARG A 198 15.04 5.90 19.19
CA ARG A 198 15.13 5.51 20.59
C ARG A 198 13.97 6.17 21.33
N GLU A 199 13.06 5.37 21.87
CA GLU A 199 11.83 5.85 22.49
C GLU A 199 11.87 5.80 24.02
N VAL A 200 13.05 5.60 24.59
CA VAL A 200 13.26 5.50 26.03
C VAL A 200 14.47 6.29 26.51
N ASP A 201 14.41 6.76 27.75
CA ASP A 201 15.48 7.48 28.42
C ASP A 201 15.96 6.77 29.69
N VAL A 202 17.21 7.07 30.11
CA VAL A 202 17.75 6.57 31.38
C VAL A 202 16.89 7.06 32.54
N GLY A 203 16.49 6.14 33.43
CA GLY A 203 15.63 6.44 34.56
C GLY A 203 14.14 6.31 34.25
N GLN A 204 13.75 6.16 32.98
CA GLN A 204 12.35 5.92 32.59
C GLN A 204 11.90 4.53 33.02
N SER A 205 10.64 4.42 33.47
CA SER A 205 10.01 3.13 33.78
C SER A 205 9.23 2.61 32.59
N VAL A 206 9.46 1.37 32.20
CA VAL A 206 8.76 0.66 31.13
C VAL A 206 7.89 -0.43 31.72
N SER A 207 6.72 -0.69 31.14
CA SER A 207 5.79 -1.72 31.57
C SER A 207 5.43 -2.62 30.40
N ALA A 208 5.73 -3.90 30.52
CA ALA A 208 5.47 -4.92 29.50
C ALA A 208 4.15 -5.70 29.73
N ASN A 209 3.31 -5.29 30.71
CA ASN A 209 2.16 -6.08 31.15
C ASN A 209 0.96 -6.04 30.19
N PHE A 210 0.75 -4.96 29.46
CA PHE A 210 -0.42 -4.76 28.58
C PHE A 210 -0.02 -4.66 27.11
N GLU A 211 1.05 -3.97 26.83
CA GLU A 211 1.57 -3.74 25.48
C GLU A 211 3.10 -3.73 25.56
N THR A 212 3.76 -4.37 24.62
CA THR A 212 5.23 -4.35 24.57
C THR A 212 5.68 -2.98 24.05
N PRO A 213 6.26 -2.12 24.93
CA PRO A 213 6.72 -0.80 24.49
C PRO A 213 7.90 -0.96 23.54
N THR A 214 7.87 -0.28 22.42
CA THR A 214 9.03 -0.16 21.52
C THR A 214 10.09 0.70 22.23
N LEU A 215 11.30 0.21 22.33
CA LEU A 215 12.44 0.92 22.91
C LEU A 215 13.35 1.47 21.83
N PHE A 216 13.62 0.66 20.80
CA PHE A 216 14.45 1.01 19.67
C PHE A 216 13.81 0.53 18.37
N GLN A 217 14.00 1.28 17.31
CA GLN A 217 13.73 0.84 15.95
C GLN A 217 15.05 0.75 15.20
N ILE A 218 15.34 -0.42 14.63
CA ILE A 218 16.61 -0.70 13.96
C ILE A 218 16.33 -1.05 12.51
N ALA A 219 17.00 -0.37 11.57
CA ALA A 219 17.00 -0.73 10.16
C ALA A 219 18.22 -1.61 9.86
N GLU A 220 17.98 -2.76 9.24
CA GLU A 220 19.05 -3.69 8.90
C GLU A 220 20.02 -3.09 7.86
N ASN A 221 19.46 -2.45 6.83
CA ASN A 221 20.27 -1.88 5.76
C ASN A 221 19.59 -0.62 5.18
N LEU A 222 20.35 0.48 5.13
CA LEU A 222 19.90 1.73 4.51
C LEU A 222 20.37 1.90 3.04
N ARG A 223 21.16 0.96 2.50
CA ARG A 223 21.60 0.99 1.10
C ARG A 223 20.51 0.51 0.13
N THR A 224 19.57 -0.27 0.63
CA THR A 224 18.38 -0.68 -0.09
C THR A 224 17.17 -0.16 0.67
N MET A 225 16.41 0.68 -0.01
CA MET A 225 15.20 1.29 0.53
C MET A 225 13.99 0.83 -0.28
N GLN A 226 12.82 1.06 0.25
CA GLN A 226 11.58 0.91 -0.48
C GLN A 226 10.75 2.17 -0.35
N VAL A 227 9.98 2.49 -1.38
CA VAL A 227 8.94 3.50 -1.32
C VAL A 227 7.60 2.79 -1.25
N ASN A 228 6.85 3.03 -0.19
CA ASN A 228 5.46 2.61 -0.09
C ASN A 228 4.62 3.73 -0.67
N SER A 229 4.07 3.51 -1.86
CA SER A 229 3.30 4.52 -2.59
C SER A 229 1.83 4.19 -2.59
N SER A 230 0.99 5.15 -2.18
CA SER A 230 -0.46 5.02 -2.16
C SER A 230 -1.03 5.43 -3.51
N VAL A 231 -1.48 4.44 -4.28
CA VAL A 231 -2.03 4.59 -5.62
C VAL A 231 -3.54 4.52 -5.56
N ALA A 232 -4.24 5.43 -6.27
CA ALA A 232 -5.69 5.43 -6.33
C ALA A 232 -6.24 4.14 -6.98
N GLU A 233 -7.42 3.68 -6.54
CA GLU A 233 -8.10 2.51 -7.10
C GLU A 233 -8.30 2.59 -8.62
N ALA A 234 -8.56 3.80 -9.15
CA ALA A 234 -8.78 4.02 -10.57
C ALA A 234 -7.54 3.67 -11.43
N ASP A 235 -6.34 3.80 -10.87
CA ASP A 235 -5.07 3.72 -11.59
C ASP A 235 -4.33 2.40 -11.33
N ILE A 236 -4.60 1.73 -10.20
CA ILE A 236 -3.90 0.51 -9.81
C ILE A 236 -4.00 -0.61 -10.85
N GLY A 237 -5.13 -0.67 -11.58
CA GLY A 237 -5.35 -1.67 -12.63
C GLY A 237 -4.38 -1.60 -13.80
N GLN A 238 -3.68 -0.46 -13.97
CA GLN A 238 -2.69 -0.23 -15.02
C GLN A 238 -1.29 -0.64 -14.58
N LEU A 239 -1.03 -0.72 -13.27
CA LEU A 239 0.29 -1.04 -12.72
C LEU A 239 0.55 -2.55 -12.69
N ARG A 240 1.79 -2.92 -12.87
CA ARG A 240 2.24 -4.32 -12.84
C ARG A 240 3.60 -4.43 -12.16
N ARG A 241 3.85 -5.56 -11.52
CA ARG A 241 5.17 -5.90 -10.98
C ARG A 241 6.24 -5.81 -12.08
N GLY A 242 7.40 -5.25 -11.75
CA GLY A 242 8.53 -5.08 -12.66
C GLY A 242 8.47 -3.82 -13.50
N MET A 243 7.43 -2.98 -13.40
CA MET A 243 7.39 -1.69 -14.08
C MET A 243 8.38 -0.72 -13.46
N LYS A 244 8.97 0.13 -14.31
CA LYS A 244 9.85 1.20 -13.87
C LYS A 244 9.06 2.33 -13.24
N ALA A 245 9.59 2.85 -12.16
CA ALA A 245 9.10 4.04 -11.50
C ALA A 245 10.23 5.07 -11.43
N ARG A 246 9.90 6.33 -11.64
CA ARG A 246 10.79 7.46 -11.41
C ARG A 246 10.17 8.31 -10.32
N PHE A 247 10.98 8.78 -9.38
CA PHE A 247 10.46 9.59 -8.30
C PHE A 247 11.41 10.72 -7.92
N THR A 248 10.86 11.72 -7.31
CA THR A 248 11.58 12.80 -6.63
C THR A 248 11.21 12.79 -5.16
N VAL A 249 12.10 13.26 -4.32
CA VAL A 249 11.82 13.48 -2.90
C VAL A 249 11.81 14.97 -2.61
N ASP A 250 10.98 15.40 -1.67
CA ASP A 250 10.84 16.83 -1.35
C ASP A 250 12.15 17.49 -0.92
N ALA A 251 13.08 16.70 -0.36
CA ALA A 251 14.42 17.16 0.00
C ALA A 251 15.31 17.43 -1.23
N TRP A 252 15.05 16.80 -2.38
CA TRP A 252 15.84 16.90 -3.60
C TRP A 252 14.92 16.98 -4.83
N PRO A 253 14.22 18.12 -5.06
CA PRO A 253 13.22 18.23 -6.11
C PRO A 253 13.81 18.17 -7.53
N ASP A 254 15.08 18.55 -7.71
CA ASP A 254 15.76 18.56 -9.00
C ASP A 254 16.44 17.22 -9.33
N ARG A 255 16.45 16.27 -8.39
CA ARG A 255 17.08 14.95 -8.58
C ARG A 255 16.06 13.86 -8.75
N TYR A 256 16.13 13.17 -9.88
CA TYR A 256 15.30 11.98 -10.14
C TYR A 256 16.02 10.72 -9.68
N PHE A 257 15.25 9.89 -9.01
CA PHE A 257 15.64 8.55 -8.61
C PHE A 257 14.85 7.53 -9.40
N GLU A 258 15.43 6.37 -9.63
CA GLU A 258 14.78 5.28 -10.34
C GLU A 258 14.54 4.12 -9.40
N GLY A 259 13.40 3.46 -9.59
CA GLY A 259 13.01 2.28 -8.86
C GLY A 259 12.22 1.32 -9.73
N VAL A 260 11.90 0.16 -9.18
CA VAL A 260 11.12 -0.88 -9.85
C VAL A 260 10.03 -1.36 -8.91
N ILE A 261 8.79 -1.50 -9.40
CA ILE A 261 7.69 -2.07 -8.62
C ILE A 261 8.04 -3.50 -8.27
N ARG A 262 8.25 -3.76 -6.97
CA ARG A 262 8.46 -5.11 -6.44
C ARG A 262 7.15 -5.86 -6.35
N GLU A 263 6.15 -5.24 -5.76
CA GLU A 263 4.84 -5.83 -5.53
C GLU A 263 3.76 -4.75 -5.37
N ILE A 264 2.51 -5.15 -5.54
CA ILE A 264 1.34 -4.35 -5.23
C ILE A 264 0.61 -5.11 -4.12
N ARG A 265 0.36 -4.45 -2.99
CA ARG A 265 -0.36 -5.05 -1.88
C ARG A 265 -1.84 -5.18 -2.23
N LEU A 266 -2.41 -6.35 -1.94
CA LEU A 266 -3.81 -6.65 -2.28
C LEU A 266 -4.81 -6.08 -1.28
N LEU A 267 -4.36 -5.78 -0.05
CA LEU A 267 -5.20 -5.15 0.96
C LEU A 267 -5.23 -3.64 0.69
N PRO A 268 -6.40 -3.06 0.42
CA PRO A 268 -6.53 -1.63 0.27
C PRO A 268 -6.42 -0.92 1.62
N GLU A 269 -5.99 0.32 1.59
CA GLU A 269 -6.08 1.25 2.71
C GLU A 269 -7.16 2.28 2.42
N GLU A 270 -8.10 2.45 3.34
CA GLU A 270 -9.17 3.44 3.22
C GLU A 270 -8.92 4.59 4.18
N VAL A 271 -8.61 5.75 3.63
CA VAL A 271 -8.40 6.98 4.38
C VAL A 271 -9.41 8.02 3.92
N SER A 272 -10.27 8.48 4.83
CA SER A 272 -11.28 9.50 4.53
C SER A 272 -12.19 9.16 3.33
N ASN A 273 -12.66 7.91 3.24
CA ASN A 273 -13.47 7.40 2.12
C ASN A 273 -12.75 7.36 0.76
N VAL A 274 -11.44 7.46 0.74
CA VAL A 274 -10.63 7.25 -0.47
C VAL A 274 -9.93 5.92 -0.34
N VAL A 275 -10.19 5.03 -1.30
CA VAL A 275 -9.55 3.71 -1.38
C VAL A 275 -8.25 3.82 -2.17
N THR A 276 -7.17 3.43 -1.54
CA THR A 276 -5.84 3.38 -2.15
C THR A 276 -5.21 2.01 -1.97
N TYR A 277 -4.30 1.67 -2.87
CA TYR A 277 -3.51 0.45 -2.81
C TYR A 277 -2.03 0.79 -2.72
N ASP A 278 -1.31 0.06 -1.89
CA ASP A 278 0.13 0.25 -1.76
C ASP A 278 0.88 -0.44 -2.90
N ALA A 279 1.59 0.34 -3.71
CA ALA A 279 2.61 -0.17 -4.61
C ALA A 279 3.99 0.03 -3.98
N VAL A 280 4.69 -1.08 -3.76
CA VAL A 280 6.01 -1.09 -3.15
C VAL A 280 7.07 -1.05 -4.24
N VAL A 281 7.91 -0.02 -4.20
CA VAL A 281 8.98 0.25 -5.18
C VAL A 281 10.33 0.05 -4.51
N ASP A 282 11.16 -0.83 -5.05
CA ASP A 282 12.54 -1.01 -4.59
C ASP A 282 13.44 0.07 -5.16
N VAL A 283 14.26 0.65 -4.30
CA VAL A 283 15.11 1.79 -4.61
C VAL A 283 16.54 1.54 -4.10
N PRO A 284 17.56 1.62 -4.96
CA PRO A 284 18.94 1.61 -4.53
C PRO A 284 19.31 2.94 -3.88
N ASN A 285 19.92 2.89 -2.70
CA ASN A 285 20.40 4.07 -1.93
C ASN A 285 21.88 3.92 -1.58
N ASN A 286 22.71 3.74 -2.59
CA ASN A 286 24.15 3.51 -2.39
C ASN A 286 24.84 4.69 -1.70
N ASP A 287 24.40 5.90 -1.99
CA ASP A 287 24.94 7.16 -1.48
C ASP A 287 24.42 7.51 -0.07
N ARG A 288 23.46 6.72 0.47
CA ARG A 288 22.75 7.00 1.74
C ARG A 288 22.13 8.39 1.80
N THR A 289 21.78 8.97 0.65
CA THR A 289 21.14 10.30 0.57
C THR A 289 19.64 10.25 0.86
N LEU A 290 19.01 9.10 0.61
CA LEU A 290 17.60 8.85 0.93
C LEU A 290 17.50 8.41 2.39
N LEU A 291 16.70 9.13 3.17
CA LEU A 291 16.47 8.83 4.58
C LEU A 291 15.07 8.25 4.78
N PRO A 292 14.90 7.33 5.74
CA PRO A 292 13.58 6.85 6.15
C PRO A 292 12.65 7.99 6.55
N GLY A 293 11.37 7.90 6.16
CA GLY A 293 10.38 8.92 6.45
C GLY A 293 10.30 10.08 5.45
N MET A 294 11.18 10.15 4.44
CA MET A 294 11.06 11.16 3.38
C MET A 294 9.81 10.90 2.53
N THR A 295 9.11 11.98 2.18
CA THR A 295 8.01 11.95 1.21
C THR A 295 8.57 11.94 -0.21
N ALA A 296 7.99 11.09 -1.05
CA ALA A 296 8.34 10.97 -2.45
C ALA A 296 7.11 11.15 -3.35
N THR A 297 7.28 11.86 -4.47
CA THR A 297 6.34 11.88 -5.57
C THR A 297 6.83 10.93 -6.65
N ILE A 298 6.02 9.93 -7.00
CA ILE A 298 6.41 8.80 -7.85
C ILE A 298 5.57 8.81 -9.11
N ASP A 299 6.25 8.69 -10.26
CA ASP A 299 5.63 8.52 -11.56
C ASP A 299 5.91 7.10 -12.06
N PHE A 300 4.86 6.28 -12.14
CA PHE A 300 4.90 4.94 -12.68
C PHE A 300 4.81 5.01 -14.20
N ILE A 301 5.85 4.63 -14.90
CA ILE A 301 5.94 4.73 -16.36
C ILE A 301 5.15 3.59 -16.99
N LEU A 302 3.98 3.91 -17.56
CA LEU A 302 3.14 2.95 -18.26
C LEU A 302 3.68 2.68 -19.67
N GLU A 303 3.89 3.74 -20.41
CA GLU A 303 4.46 3.72 -21.77
C GLU A 303 5.37 4.92 -21.98
N GLU A 304 6.43 4.71 -22.74
CA GLU A 304 7.41 5.72 -23.10
C GLU A 304 7.65 5.68 -24.62
N ARG A 305 7.59 6.84 -25.25
CA ARG A 305 7.90 7.04 -26.66
C ARG A 305 9.01 8.07 -26.79
N ALA A 306 10.15 7.66 -27.29
CA ALA A 306 11.31 8.55 -27.45
C ALA A 306 11.10 9.62 -28.53
N SER A 307 10.24 9.37 -29.52
CA SER A 307 9.93 10.27 -30.61
C SER A 307 8.47 10.13 -30.99
N ALA A 308 7.64 11.00 -30.48
CA ALA A 308 6.21 11.06 -30.76
C ALA A 308 5.85 12.46 -31.30
N LEU A 309 4.99 12.53 -32.30
CA LEU A 309 4.38 13.79 -32.73
C LEU A 309 3.31 14.15 -31.66
N MET A 310 3.48 15.27 -31.01
CA MET A 310 2.65 15.68 -29.87
C MET A 310 1.83 16.92 -30.21
N ILE A 311 0.60 16.92 -29.75
CA ILE A 311 -0.30 18.08 -29.77
C ILE A 311 -0.78 18.41 -28.36
N PRO A 312 -1.00 19.68 -28.02
CA PRO A 312 -1.53 20.04 -26.71
C PRO A 312 -2.96 19.56 -26.53
N ASN A 313 -3.31 19.04 -25.36
CA ASN A 313 -4.66 18.55 -25.03
C ASN A 313 -5.74 19.65 -25.14
N ALA A 314 -5.34 20.92 -25.07
CA ALA A 314 -6.23 22.04 -25.33
C ALA A 314 -6.82 22.02 -26.76
N ALA A 315 -6.08 21.52 -27.73
CA ALA A 315 -6.55 21.39 -29.11
C ALA A 315 -7.66 20.33 -29.27
N LEU A 316 -7.63 19.28 -28.47
CA LEU A 316 -8.64 18.22 -28.45
C LEU A 316 -9.97 18.67 -27.81
N ARG A 317 -9.92 19.76 -27.02
CA ARG A 317 -11.07 20.36 -26.36
C ARG A 317 -11.60 21.59 -27.11
N PHE A 318 -10.98 21.97 -28.19
CA PHE A 318 -11.40 23.13 -28.98
C PHE A 318 -12.74 22.86 -29.65
N HIS A 319 -13.75 23.72 -29.38
CA HIS A 319 -15.05 23.71 -30.01
C HIS A 319 -15.09 24.86 -31.00
N PRO A 320 -15.18 24.58 -32.32
CA PRO A 320 -15.22 25.61 -33.33
C PRO A 320 -16.51 26.44 -33.22
N PRO A 321 -16.45 27.76 -33.48
CA PRO A 321 -17.66 28.56 -33.60
C PRO A 321 -18.51 28.10 -34.80
N GLU A 322 -19.81 28.39 -34.80
CA GLU A 322 -20.78 27.97 -35.85
C GLU A 322 -20.40 28.38 -37.28
N SER A 323 -19.49 29.34 -37.43
CA SER A 323 -19.01 29.80 -38.73
C SER A 323 -18.00 28.83 -39.40
N LEU A 324 -17.47 27.87 -38.66
CA LEU A 324 -16.52 26.87 -39.18
C LEU A 324 -17.24 25.53 -39.33
N HIS A 325 -17.33 25.07 -40.59
CA HIS A 325 -17.92 23.75 -40.88
C HIS A 325 -16.80 22.77 -41.19
N CYS A 326 -16.91 21.61 -40.63
CA CYS A 326 -16.01 20.48 -40.90
C CYS A 326 -16.72 19.52 -41.87
N GLU A 327 -16.14 19.24 -43.02
CA GLU A 327 -16.67 18.26 -43.95
C GLU A 327 -16.53 16.82 -43.50
N HIS A 328 -15.68 16.57 -42.48
CA HIS A 328 -15.48 15.25 -41.93
C HIS A 328 -16.40 15.04 -40.68
N SER A 329 -17.44 14.27 -40.89
CA SER A 329 -18.30 13.78 -39.80
C SER A 329 -17.78 12.42 -39.32
N ILE A 330 -17.13 12.37 -38.17
CA ILE A 330 -16.83 11.09 -37.52
C ILE A 330 -18.15 10.55 -36.99
N VAL A 331 -18.68 9.53 -37.63
CA VAL A 331 -19.79 8.74 -37.08
C VAL A 331 -19.19 7.85 -36.02
N PRO A 332 -19.52 8.03 -34.70
CA PRO A 332 -19.02 7.14 -33.67
C PRO A 332 -19.62 5.75 -33.92
N THR A 333 -18.78 4.79 -34.29
CA THR A 333 -19.13 3.38 -34.38
C THR A 333 -19.32 2.85 -32.96
N HIS A 334 -20.44 3.21 -32.34
CA HIS A 334 -20.92 2.45 -31.19
C HIS A 334 -21.38 1.09 -31.72
N GLY A 335 -20.62 0.06 -31.44
CA GLY A 335 -21.00 -1.33 -31.67
C GLY A 335 -22.38 -1.60 -31.08
N ARG A 336 -23.38 -1.57 -31.93
CA ARG A 336 -24.77 -1.91 -31.61
C ARG A 336 -24.87 -3.42 -31.55
N ALA A 337 -24.62 -3.99 -30.37
CA ALA A 337 -25.06 -5.34 -30.08
C ALA A 337 -26.60 -5.33 -30.09
N GLY A 338 -27.15 -5.85 -31.15
CA GLY A 338 -28.60 -6.02 -31.33
C GLY A 338 -29.17 -6.99 -30.29
N GLY A 339 -30.11 -6.50 -29.52
CA GLY A 339 -30.93 -7.24 -28.61
C GLY A 339 -32.33 -6.63 -28.58
N SER A 340 -33.09 -6.89 -29.65
CA SER A 340 -34.54 -6.63 -29.68
C SER A 340 -35.22 -7.42 -28.58
N ARG A 341 -35.83 -6.75 -27.61
CA ARG A 341 -36.93 -7.31 -26.81
C ARG A 341 -38.05 -6.28 -26.71
N ALA A 342 -39.16 -6.69 -27.28
CA ALA A 342 -40.44 -6.00 -27.29
C ALA A 342 -40.94 -5.67 -25.89
N SER A 343 -41.35 -4.45 -25.71
CA SER A 343 -42.16 -3.98 -24.59
C SER A 343 -43.58 -4.47 -24.71
N THR A 344 -44.05 -5.18 -23.70
CA THR A 344 -45.50 -5.35 -23.47
C THR A 344 -45.79 -4.79 -22.09
N SER A 345 -46.57 -3.71 -22.11
CA SER A 345 -47.12 -3.07 -20.93
C SER A 345 -48.23 -3.93 -20.33
N ALA A 346 -48.22 -4.18 -19.03
CA ALA A 346 -49.41 -4.41 -18.26
C ALA A 346 -49.29 -3.78 -16.88
N ARG A 347 -50.19 -2.90 -16.66
CA ARG A 347 -50.46 -2.10 -15.49
C ARG A 347 -51.30 -2.91 -14.51
N THR A 348 -50.86 -3.08 -13.25
CA THR A 348 -51.81 -3.30 -12.15
C THR A 348 -51.29 -2.62 -10.89
N LYS A 349 -52.18 -1.79 -10.35
CA LYS A 349 -52.18 -1.20 -9.01
C LYS A 349 -52.59 -2.25 -8.00
N ASP A 350 -52.02 -2.19 -6.79
CA ASP A 350 -52.67 -2.14 -5.45
C ASP A 350 -51.58 -2.26 -4.41
N ALA A 351 -51.47 -1.35 -3.59
CA ALA A 351 -51.93 -0.89 -2.30
C ALA A 351 -51.69 -1.88 -1.13
N ALA A 352 -51.08 -1.36 -0.11
CA ALA A 352 -51.27 -1.46 1.33
C ALA A 352 -50.14 -2.03 2.18
N LYS A 353 -49.52 -1.16 2.88
CA LYS A 353 -49.33 -0.92 4.36
C LYS A 353 -48.59 -1.97 5.22
N PRO A 354 -47.94 -1.47 6.28
CA PRO A 354 -46.88 -2.13 7.03
C PRO A 354 -47.41 -2.82 8.31
N VAL A 355 -46.63 -3.77 8.80
CA VAL A 355 -46.79 -4.30 10.17
C VAL A 355 -45.45 -4.29 10.86
N ASP A 356 -45.42 -3.60 11.96
CA ASP A 356 -44.53 -3.56 13.10
C ASP A 356 -44.65 -4.90 13.85
N ASP A 357 -43.56 -5.40 14.45
CA ASP A 357 -43.48 -5.85 15.84
C ASP A 357 -42.20 -6.67 16.10
N THR A 358 -41.38 -6.12 16.94
CA THR A 358 -40.92 -6.56 18.28
C THR A 358 -40.54 -8.03 18.48
N ALA A 359 -39.35 -8.12 19.03
CA ALA A 359 -38.91 -8.87 20.21
C ALA A 359 -38.39 -10.32 20.07
N GLU A 360 -37.33 -10.47 20.80
CA GLU A 360 -36.90 -11.56 21.70
C GLU A 360 -35.84 -12.53 21.23
N ALA A 361 -34.69 -12.40 21.91
CA ALA A 361 -33.78 -13.50 22.16
C ALA A 361 -34.38 -14.46 23.20
N PRO A 362 -34.00 -15.73 23.22
CA PRO A 362 -33.03 -16.16 24.22
C PRO A 362 -32.04 -17.25 23.76
N SER A 363 -30.80 -17.16 24.20
CA SER A 363 -30.07 -17.98 25.21
C SER A 363 -30.12 -19.50 25.06
N ASP A 364 -28.91 -20.04 25.06
CA ASP A 364 -28.38 -21.20 25.78
C ASP A 364 -28.39 -22.63 25.18
N ILE A 365 -27.26 -23.28 25.52
CA ILE A 365 -27.03 -24.74 25.72
C ILE A 365 -26.64 -25.50 24.43
N ASP A 366 -25.62 -26.33 24.34
CA ASP A 366 -24.71 -27.02 25.28
C ASP A 366 -23.72 -27.87 24.48
N ALA A 367 -22.67 -28.23 25.14
CA ALA A 367 -21.60 -29.14 24.88
C ALA A 367 -21.92 -30.50 24.24
N SER A 368 -20.96 -31.03 23.50
CA SER A 368 -20.29 -32.33 23.69
C SER A 368 -19.47 -32.69 22.44
N LYS A 369 -18.15 -32.92 22.60
CA LYS A 369 -17.43 -34.21 22.77
C LYS A 369 -17.67 -35.17 21.60
N ASP A 370 -16.58 -35.48 20.91
CA ASP A 370 -15.83 -36.75 20.84
C ASP A 370 -14.84 -36.66 19.68
N SER A 371 -13.54 -36.80 19.92
CA SER A 371 -12.76 -38.03 20.12
C SER A 371 -12.38 -38.80 18.86
N ALA A 372 -11.05 -38.84 18.66
CA ALA A 372 -10.20 -39.90 18.14
C ALA A 372 -10.33 -40.29 16.67
N THR A 373 -9.26 -40.45 15.91
CA THR A 373 -8.27 -41.51 16.02
C THR A 373 -7.21 -41.37 14.93
N ALA A 374 -6.02 -41.75 15.30
CA ALA A 374 -4.81 -41.86 14.49
C ALA A 374 -4.92 -42.80 13.28
N GLY A 375 -4.05 -42.54 12.31
CA GLY A 375 -3.76 -43.47 11.20
C GLY A 375 -2.48 -43.06 10.50
N SER A 376 -1.35 -43.57 10.98
CA SER A 376 -0.08 -43.60 10.29
C SER A 376 -0.13 -44.61 9.14
N THR A 377 0.40 -44.26 7.98
CA THR A 377 1.06 -45.24 7.07
C THR A 377 2.14 -44.54 6.27
N THR A 378 3.33 -45.05 6.47
CA THR A 378 4.54 -44.95 5.66
C THR A 378 4.37 -45.74 4.36
N GLU A 379 5.08 -45.33 3.30
CA GLU A 379 5.74 -46.01 2.21
C GLU A 379 5.61 -45.18 0.94
N ASP A 380 6.59 -44.94 0.24
CA ASP A 380 7.71 -45.44 -0.43
C ASP A 380 8.01 -44.55 -1.67
N GLY A 381 9.26 -44.41 -1.97
CA GLY A 381 9.81 -43.58 -3.02
C GLY A 381 9.40 -44.00 -4.42
N ASP A 382 9.40 -42.99 -5.30
CA ASP A 382 9.85 -43.19 -6.65
C ASP A 382 10.44 -41.92 -7.26
N ALA A 383 11.67 -42.05 -7.73
CA ALA A 383 12.42 -41.03 -8.40
C ALA A 383 12.00 -40.95 -9.87
N LEU A 384 11.63 -39.77 -10.35
CA LEU A 384 11.46 -39.50 -11.78
C LEU A 384 12.41 -38.40 -12.27
N PRO A 385 12.88 -38.48 -13.50
CA PRO A 385 14.11 -37.83 -13.97
C PRO A 385 13.90 -36.37 -14.35
N ALA A 386 14.96 -35.59 -14.15
CA ALA A 386 15.12 -34.21 -14.58
C ALA A 386 14.91 -34.05 -16.09
N ASN A 387 13.86 -33.36 -16.48
CA ASN A 387 13.68 -32.88 -17.85
C ASN A 387 13.99 -31.37 -17.87
N LYS A 388 15.19 -31.04 -18.37
CA LYS A 388 15.59 -29.71 -18.77
C LYS A 388 14.80 -29.31 -20.01
N ALA A 389 13.69 -28.62 -19.84
CA ALA A 389 13.08 -27.87 -20.93
C ALA A 389 13.30 -26.39 -20.63
N THR A 390 14.23 -25.80 -21.35
CA THR A 390 14.44 -24.37 -21.50
C THR A 390 13.20 -23.79 -22.19
N SER A 391 12.20 -23.40 -21.41
CA SER A 391 11.06 -22.61 -21.89
C SER A 391 11.47 -21.15 -21.90
N GLN A 392 11.84 -20.65 -23.07
CA GLN A 392 11.79 -19.22 -23.36
C GLN A 392 10.33 -18.79 -23.22
N ALA A 393 10.01 -18.16 -22.09
CA ALA A 393 8.74 -17.51 -21.88
C ALA A 393 8.66 -16.30 -22.85
N THR A 394 8.03 -16.53 -24.00
CA THR A 394 7.58 -15.48 -24.88
C THR A 394 6.57 -14.65 -24.09
N ALA A 395 6.89 -13.38 -23.83
CA ALA A 395 5.99 -12.44 -23.20
C ALA A 395 4.64 -12.42 -23.95
N PRO A 396 3.50 -12.40 -23.28
CA PRO A 396 2.21 -12.33 -23.95
C PRO A 396 2.12 -11.07 -24.81
N PRO A 397 1.48 -11.13 -26.01
CA PRO A 397 1.33 -9.99 -26.89
C PRO A 397 0.60 -8.88 -26.13
N ARG A 398 1.16 -7.67 -26.18
CA ARG A 398 0.55 -6.46 -25.61
C ARG A 398 -0.84 -6.27 -26.21
N PRO A 399 -1.86 -5.94 -25.40
CA PRO A 399 -3.16 -5.56 -25.94
C PRO A 399 -2.97 -4.36 -26.88
N PRO A 400 -3.71 -4.32 -28.00
CA PRO A 400 -3.60 -3.20 -28.94
C PRO A 400 -3.97 -1.89 -28.24
N VAL A 401 -3.12 -0.89 -28.41
CA VAL A 401 -3.40 0.50 -27.97
C VAL A 401 -4.75 0.86 -28.57
N ARG A 402 -5.72 1.22 -27.73
CA ARG A 402 -7.01 1.72 -28.23
C ARG A 402 -6.76 3.09 -28.82
N SER A 403 -6.56 3.16 -30.13
CA SER A 403 -6.53 4.43 -30.85
C SER A 403 -7.93 5.06 -30.79
N VAL A 404 -7.97 6.33 -30.45
CA VAL A 404 -9.20 7.11 -30.40
C VAL A 404 -9.15 8.12 -31.53
N GLU A 405 -10.07 8.00 -32.52
CA GLU A 405 -10.19 9.00 -33.57
C GLU A 405 -10.81 10.29 -32.99
N ARG A 406 -10.15 11.41 -33.27
CA ARG A 406 -10.61 12.75 -32.91
C ARG A 406 -10.39 13.71 -34.07
N ILE A 407 -11.18 14.79 -34.13
CA ILE A 407 -11.00 15.91 -35.07
C ILE A 407 -10.21 16.99 -34.35
N ILE A 408 -9.13 17.47 -35.00
CA ILE A 408 -8.38 18.63 -34.55
C ILE A 408 -8.46 19.73 -35.64
N TRP A 409 -8.19 20.95 -35.22
CA TRP A 409 -8.17 22.10 -36.13
C TRP A 409 -6.76 22.65 -36.28
N VAL A 410 -6.30 22.78 -37.50
CA VAL A 410 -4.96 23.27 -37.84
C VAL A 410 -5.10 24.52 -38.68
N GLN A 411 -4.31 25.54 -38.38
CA GLN A 411 -4.23 26.78 -39.15
C GLN A 411 -3.26 26.57 -40.32
N ARG A 412 -3.77 26.51 -41.56
CA ARG A 412 -2.98 26.45 -42.79
C ARG A 412 -3.13 27.72 -43.58
N GLU A 413 -2.34 27.90 -44.67
CA GLU A 413 -2.36 29.12 -45.56
C GLU A 413 -3.75 29.46 -46.08
N GLY A 414 -4.66 28.48 -46.19
CA GLY A 414 -6.07 28.67 -46.63
C GLY A 414 -7.07 28.96 -45.52
N GLY A 415 -6.65 28.99 -44.27
CA GLY A 415 -7.54 29.16 -43.11
C GLY A 415 -7.57 27.92 -42.16
N PRO A 416 -8.47 27.92 -41.17
CA PRO A 416 -8.60 26.80 -40.27
C PRO A 416 -9.17 25.57 -40.99
N THR A 417 -8.44 24.46 -40.90
CA THR A 417 -8.79 23.18 -41.54
C THR A 417 -9.00 22.14 -40.47
N CYS A 418 -10.07 21.34 -40.59
CA CYS A 418 -10.30 20.23 -39.68
C CYS A 418 -9.66 18.95 -40.22
N LEU A 419 -8.95 18.21 -39.35
CA LEU A 419 -8.25 16.99 -39.72
C LEU A 419 -8.64 15.86 -38.75
N PRO A 420 -9.03 14.68 -39.27
CA PRO A 420 -9.17 13.48 -38.41
C PRO A 420 -7.78 12.96 -38.04
N VAL A 421 -7.58 12.67 -36.78
CA VAL A 421 -6.33 12.12 -36.26
C VAL A 421 -6.62 10.94 -35.33
N GLU A 422 -5.75 9.95 -35.35
CA GLU A 422 -5.73 8.88 -34.36
C GLU A 422 -4.77 9.26 -33.23
N LEU A 423 -5.28 9.20 -32.02
CA LEU A 423 -4.53 9.56 -30.82
C LEU A 423 -3.93 8.31 -30.16
N GLY A 424 -2.70 8.47 -29.68
CA GLY A 424 -1.96 7.47 -28.90
C GLY A 424 -1.95 7.78 -27.41
N ILE A 425 -0.77 7.70 -26.80
CA ILE A 425 -0.55 7.95 -25.36
C ILE A 425 -0.63 9.46 -25.03
N THR A 426 -0.92 9.76 -23.78
CA THR A 426 -0.97 11.14 -23.27
C THR A 426 -0.24 11.26 -21.93
N ASP A 427 0.39 12.41 -21.70
CA ASP A 427 1.01 12.80 -20.43
C ASP A 427 0.09 13.69 -19.58
N GLY A 428 -1.20 13.87 -19.99
CA GLY A 428 -2.14 14.78 -19.34
C GLY A 428 -2.11 16.20 -19.88
N SER A 429 -0.99 16.67 -20.45
CA SER A 429 -0.83 17.99 -21.09
C SER A 429 -0.76 17.91 -22.62
N ARG A 430 -0.13 16.88 -23.13
CA ARG A 430 0.07 16.59 -24.56
C ARG A 430 -0.40 15.19 -24.89
N THR A 431 -0.80 14.97 -26.14
CA THR A 431 -1.23 13.66 -26.66
C THR A 431 -0.50 13.36 -27.95
N GLU A 432 -0.07 12.10 -28.08
CA GLU A 432 0.55 11.56 -29.30
C GLU A 432 -0.46 11.49 -30.44
N VAL A 433 -0.01 11.84 -31.63
CA VAL A 433 -0.73 11.60 -32.89
C VAL A 433 -0.06 10.42 -33.60
N LEU A 434 -0.82 9.31 -33.73
CA LEU A 434 -0.35 8.07 -34.35
C LEU A 434 -0.49 8.14 -35.90
N SER A 435 -1.62 8.71 -36.37
CA SER A 435 -1.90 8.88 -37.78
C SER A 435 -2.75 10.13 -38.03
N GLY A 436 -2.62 10.75 -39.18
CA GLY A 436 -3.33 11.97 -39.60
C GLY A 436 -2.48 12.81 -40.54
N ASP A 437 -3.13 13.76 -41.24
CA ASP A 437 -2.45 14.71 -42.14
C ASP A 437 -1.91 15.91 -41.33
N ILE A 438 -1.00 15.65 -40.38
CA ILE A 438 -0.35 16.64 -39.51
C ILE A 438 1.15 16.38 -39.46
N GLU A 439 1.94 17.46 -39.59
CA GLU A 439 3.40 17.41 -39.54
C GLU A 439 3.96 18.24 -38.36
N ALA A 440 5.20 17.97 -38.02
CA ALA A 440 5.90 18.77 -37.02
C ALA A 440 6.02 20.23 -37.50
N GLY A 441 5.59 21.17 -36.65
CA GLY A 441 5.53 22.59 -36.96
C GLY A 441 4.15 23.08 -37.39
N ASP A 442 3.18 22.19 -37.65
CA ASP A 442 1.80 22.60 -37.94
C ASP A 442 1.19 23.36 -36.76
N ALA A 443 0.54 24.50 -37.07
CA ALA A 443 -0.08 25.34 -36.06
C ALA A 443 -1.47 24.81 -35.66
N VAL A 444 -1.53 24.07 -34.57
CA VAL A 444 -2.78 23.46 -34.04
C VAL A 444 -3.56 24.49 -33.24
N ILE A 445 -4.87 24.63 -33.53
CA ILE A 445 -5.74 25.62 -32.89
C ILE A 445 -6.16 25.13 -31.51
N THR A 446 -5.88 25.92 -30.46
CA THR A 446 -6.21 25.63 -29.08
C THR A 446 -7.35 26.50 -28.52
N GLY A 447 -7.69 27.60 -29.23
CA GLY A 447 -8.75 28.50 -28.80
C GLY A 447 -9.01 29.65 -29.75
N VAL A 448 -10.08 30.42 -29.50
CA VAL A 448 -10.37 31.67 -30.24
C VAL A 448 -9.81 32.82 -29.42
N GLN A 449 -9.05 33.67 -30.09
CA GLN A 449 -8.59 34.93 -29.50
C GLN A 449 -9.78 35.88 -29.35
N SER A 450 -10.32 36.01 -28.17
CA SER A 450 -11.32 37.04 -27.85
C SER A 450 -10.63 38.39 -28.02
N GLY A 451 -10.98 39.14 -29.05
CA GLY A 451 -10.47 40.49 -29.22
C GLY A 451 -10.68 41.29 -27.94
N GLU A 452 -9.60 41.69 -27.32
CA GLU A 452 -9.56 42.51 -26.12
C GLU A 452 -10.37 43.78 -26.34
N GLY A 453 -11.63 43.74 -25.89
CA GLY A 453 -12.38 44.94 -25.58
C GLY A 453 -11.71 45.61 -24.41
N SER A 454 -10.99 46.72 -24.70
CA SER A 454 -10.49 47.66 -23.72
C SER A 454 -11.57 47.98 -22.66
N GLY A 455 -11.65 47.16 -21.61
CA GLY A 455 -12.45 47.43 -20.44
C GLY A 455 -11.60 48.20 -19.42
N SER A 456 -11.66 49.54 -19.51
CA SER A 456 -11.15 50.45 -18.50
C SER A 456 -11.51 49.97 -17.11
N SER A 457 -10.54 49.46 -16.37
CA SER A 457 -10.64 49.25 -14.93
C SER A 457 -10.67 50.61 -14.23
N ARG A 458 -11.88 51.08 -13.88
CA ARG A 458 -12.05 52.16 -12.87
C ARG A 458 -11.54 51.65 -11.53
N PRO A 459 -10.62 52.38 -10.89
CA PRO A 459 -10.20 52.05 -9.53
C PRO A 459 -11.38 52.21 -8.56
N ARG A 460 -11.75 51.14 -7.92
CA ARG A 460 -12.77 51.11 -6.84
C ARG A 460 -12.18 51.81 -5.62
N GLY A 461 -12.69 53.03 -5.35
CA GLY A 461 -12.26 53.84 -4.21
C GLY A 461 -12.35 53.09 -2.90
N MET A 462 -11.28 53.21 -2.17
CA MET A 462 -11.08 52.86 -0.77
C MET A 462 -12.08 53.63 0.09
N ARG A 463 -13.02 52.95 0.72
CA ARG A 463 -13.82 53.51 1.81
C ARG A 463 -13.14 53.10 3.11
N VAL A 464 -12.58 54.11 3.75
CA VAL A 464 -12.20 54.13 5.18
C VAL A 464 -13.48 54.19 6.00
N LEU A 465 -13.65 53.27 6.89
CA LEU A 465 -14.20 53.45 8.27
C LEU A 465 -13.81 52.21 9.06
#